data_806c932ac84ff07862cf4b4ff9b76072
#
_entry.id   806c932ac84ff07862cf4b4ff9b76072
#
_cell.length_a   1.000
_cell.length_b   1.000
_cell.length_c   1.000
_cell.angle_alpha   90.00
_cell.angle_beta   90.00
_cell.angle_gamma   90.00
#
_symmetry.space_group_name_H-M   'P 1'
#
loop_
_entity.id
_entity.type
_entity.pdbx_description
1 polymer ?
#
loop_
_entity_poly.entity_id
_entity_poly.type
_entity_poly.pdbx_seq_one_letter_code
_entity_poly.pdbx_strand_id
1 'polypeptide(L)'
;MTIVTASHSPLRVVSVQGFSADASALLRGLPIFAELDDPIIRRLGARCVSRNVSEGHVLFAAGDACRGLYVVESGRVRIYRTSPDGREQVLHIEGPGRAVAELPLFDGGAYPAAAITIEPSRIAFLPREQFEAVYREHPDVAQAIIRALGKRLRHLVQLTETLAFRDVAARLAMLLASYAERLGEPTDAGIELALGRTQEELSLEIGTARESVSRAMRQLKRSGLIETMDGDRIRIPDLGLLRARARARPA
;
A
#
# COMPACT_ATOMS: atom_id res chain seq x y z
N MET A 1 -39.30 -11.35 -10.04
CA MET A 1 -38.09 -11.30 -9.21
C MET A 1 -37.02 -12.09 -9.97
N THR A 2 -36.32 -11.41 -10.88
CA THR A 2 -35.40 -12.04 -11.84
C THR A 2 -34.02 -12.00 -11.25
N ILE A 3 -33.49 -13.16 -10.90
CA ILE A 3 -32.12 -13.32 -10.43
C ILE A 3 -31.23 -13.22 -11.68
N VAL A 4 -30.50 -12.10 -11.82
CA VAL A 4 -29.43 -11.96 -12.82
C VAL A 4 -28.22 -12.73 -12.28
N THR A 5 -28.06 -13.96 -12.71
CA THR A 5 -26.82 -14.71 -12.55
C THR A 5 -25.77 -14.07 -13.42
N ALA A 6 -24.82 -13.33 -12.81
CA ALA A 6 -23.65 -12.82 -13.48
C ALA A 6 -22.82 -14.03 -13.97
N SER A 7 -22.82 -14.25 -15.26
CA SER A 7 -21.97 -15.23 -15.95
C SER A 7 -20.52 -14.82 -15.78
N HIS A 8 -19.78 -15.54 -14.93
CA HIS A 8 -18.34 -15.42 -14.78
C HIS A 8 -17.67 -16.06 -15.99
N SER A 9 -17.42 -15.30 -17.04
CA SER A 9 -16.52 -15.76 -18.11
C SER A 9 -15.09 -15.75 -17.57
N PRO A 10 -14.42 -16.90 -17.48
CA PRO A 10 -13.01 -16.93 -17.11
C PRO A 10 -12.21 -16.16 -18.16
N LEU A 11 -11.22 -15.38 -17.70
CA LEU A 11 -10.27 -14.70 -18.56
C LEU A 11 -9.75 -15.70 -19.62
N ARG A 12 -10.28 -15.62 -20.85
CA ARG A 12 -9.68 -16.32 -21.98
C ARG A 12 -8.26 -15.81 -22.10
N VAL A 13 -7.30 -16.70 -21.99
CA VAL A 13 -5.91 -16.45 -22.37
C VAL A 13 -5.91 -16.15 -23.86
N VAL A 14 -6.07 -14.89 -24.22
CA VAL A 14 -5.87 -14.43 -25.59
C VAL A 14 -4.39 -14.18 -25.73
N SER A 15 -3.82 -14.77 -26.76
CA SER A 15 -2.42 -14.81 -27.16
C SER A 15 -1.60 -13.57 -26.76
N VAL A 16 -0.46 -13.85 -26.14
CA VAL A 16 0.58 -12.94 -25.68
C VAL A 16 1.10 -12.10 -26.85
N GLN A 17 0.85 -10.80 -26.84
CA GLN A 17 1.67 -9.83 -27.57
C GLN A 17 1.89 -8.62 -26.66
N GLY A 18 3.16 -8.38 -26.34
CA GLY A 18 3.65 -7.17 -25.69
C GLY A 18 4.32 -7.41 -24.34
N PHE A 19 5.60 -7.74 -24.34
CA PHE A 19 6.46 -7.59 -23.17
C PHE A 19 6.63 -6.09 -22.91
N SER A 20 6.19 -5.58 -21.76
CA SER A 20 6.44 -4.22 -21.35
C SER A 20 7.79 -4.14 -20.64
N ALA A 21 8.72 -3.36 -21.17
CA ALA A 21 9.97 -3.02 -20.46
C ALA A 21 9.70 -2.36 -19.10
N ASP A 22 8.54 -1.76 -18.93
CA ASP A 22 8.11 -1.04 -17.72
C ASP A 22 7.71 -1.96 -16.56
N ALA A 23 7.38 -3.25 -16.80
CA ALA A 23 6.98 -4.17 -15.74
C ALA A 23 8.10 -4.42 -14.71
N SER A 24 9.37 -4.39 -15.11
CA SER A 24 10.51 -4.51 -14.18
C SER A 24 10.58 -3.33 -13.22
N ALA A 25 10.39 -2.11 -13.70
CA ALA A 25 10.38 -0.90 -12.87
C ALA A 25 9.18 -0.92 -11.91
N LEU A 26 8.00 -1.34 -12.38
CA LEU A 26 6.81 -1.52 -11.54
C LEU A 26 7.04 -2.53 -10.42
N LEU A 27 7.59 -3.71 -10.74
CA LEU A 27 7.89 -4.73 -9.74
C LEU A 27 8.93 -4.26 -8.73
N ARG A 28 9.96 -3.52 -9.18
CA ARG A 28 10.97 -2.92 -8.29
C ARG A 28 10.36 -1.95 -7.29
N GLY A 29 9.31 -1.22 -7.69
CA GLY A 29 8.58 -0.29 -6.82
C GLY A 29 7.75 -0.97 -5.72
N LEU A 30 7.50 -2.27 -5.83
CA LEU A 30 6.73 -3.01 -4.82
C LEU A 30 7.63 -3.35 -3.62
N PRO A 31 7.21 -3.01 -2.39
CA PRO A 31 8.02 -3.24 -1.18
C PRO A 31 8.48 -4.69 -1.02
N ILE A 32 7.68 -5.65 -1.48
CA ILE A 32 7.98 -7.09 -1.37
C ILE A 32 9.10 -7.54 -2.33
N PHE A 33 9.32 -6.80 -3.41
CA PHE A 33 10.35 -7.09 -4.42
C PHE A 33 11.51 -6.09 -4.40
N ALA A 34 11.45 -5.07 -3.55
CA ALA A 34 12.44 -4.00 -3.51
C ALA A 34 13.89 -4.48 -3.21
N GLU A 35 14.03 -5.60 -2.51
CA GLU A 35 15.33 -6.18 -2.12
C GLU A 35 15.81 -7.29 -3.07
N LEU A 36 15.05 -7.59 -4.14
CA LEU A 36 15.49 -8.56 -5.13
C LEU A 36 16.57 -7.96 -6.05
N ASP A 37 17.50 -8.80 -6.49
CA ASP A 37 18.54 -8.40 -7.43
C ASP A 37 17.97 -8.06 -8.81
N ASP A 38 18.64 -7.14 -9.53
CA ASP A 38 18.20 -6.68 -10.85
C ASP A 38 17.98 -7.79 -11.88
N PRO A 39 18.82 -8.84 -11.99
CA PRO A 39 18.57 -9.95 -12.89
C PRO A 39 17.25 -10.67 -12.60
N ILE A 40 16.89 -10.83 -11.32
CA ILE A 40 15.65 -11.49 -10.90
C ILE A 40 14.44 -10.63 -11.23
N ILE A 41 14.52 -9.34 -10.92
CA ILE A 41 13.44 -8.39 -11.26
C ILE A 41 13.19 -8.35 -12.77
N ARG A 42 14.25 -8.33 -13.59
CA ARG A 42 14.11 -8.39 -15.06
C ARG A 42 13.46 -9.69 -15.53
N ARG A 43 13.81 -10.83 -14.93
CA ARG A 43 13.17 -12.12 -15.25
C ARG A 43 11.70 -12.15 -14.90
N LEU A 44 11.32 -11.62 -13.73
CA LEU A 44 9.92 -11.50 -13.32
C LEU A 44 9.17 -10.52 -14.24
N GLY A 45 9.77 -9.36 -14.51
CA GLY A 45 9.19 -8.34 -15.40
C GLY A 45 8.93 -8.87 -16.81
N ALA A 46 9.88 -9.64 -17.36
CA ALA A 46 9.72 -10.28 -18.68
C ALA A 46 8.60 -11.34 -18.73
N ARG A 47 8.13 -11.84 -17.60
CA ARG A 47 7.03 -12.79 -17.49
C ARG A 47 5.68 -12.13 -17.21
N CYS A 48 5.67 -10.81 -17.00
CA CYS A 48 4.43 -10.05 -16.84
C CYS A 48 3.74 -9.85 -18.19
N VAL A 49 2.42 -9.80 -18.15
CA VAL A 49 1.58 -9.47 -19.31
C VAL A 49 0.76 -8.24 -18.96
N SER A 50 0.94 -7.14 -19.70
CA SER A 50 0.17 -5.92 -19.50
C SER A 50 -1.06 -5.89 -20.39
N ARG A 51 -2.20 -5.43 -19.86
CA ARG A 51 -3.47 -5.32 -20.59
C ARG A 51 -4.16 -4.00 -20.28
N ASN A 52 -4.75 -3.40 -21.29
CA ASN A 52 -5.72 -2.33 -21.12
C ASN A 52 -7.09 -2.97 -20.83
N VAL A 53 -7.76 -2.47 -19.82
CA VAL A 53 -9.09 -2.90 -19.38
C VAL A 53 -10.00 -1.70 -19.21
N SER A 54 -11.28 -1.87 -19.53
CA SER A 54 -12.29 -0.82 -19.35
C SER A 54 -12.63 -0.64 -17.88
N GLU A 55 -13.29 0.46 -17.56
CA GLU A 55 -13.98 0.63 -16.28
C GLU A 55 -14.98 -0.51 -16.05
N GLY A 56 -15.13 -0.93 -14.80
CA GLY A 56 -16.02 -2.02 -14.41
C GLY A 56 -15.47 -3.42 -14.70
N HIS A 57 -14.21 -3.56 -15.13
CA HIS A 57 -13.61 -4.87 -15.38
C HIS A 57 -13.24 -5.54 -14.05
N VAL A 58 -13.81 -6.72 -13.80
CA VAL A 58 -13.49 -7.55 -12.62
C VAL A 58 -12.19 -8.29 -12.87
N LEU A 59 -11.17 -8.02 -12.05
CA LEU A 59 -9.88 -8.73 -12.11
C LEU A 59 -9.99 -10.12 -11.48
N PHE A 60 -10.67 -10.23 -10.35
CA PHE A 60 -10.97 -11.47 -9.64
C PHE A 60 -12.08 -11.24 -8.63
N ALA A 61 -12.75 -12.31 -8.21
CA ALA A 61 -13.73 -12.31 -7.14
C ALA A 61 -13.13 -12.79 -5.81
N ALA A 62 -13.77 -12.43 -4.69
CA ALA A 62 -13.42 -12.98 -3.38
C ALA A 62 -13.65 -14.49 -3.38
N GLY A 63 -12.66 -15.26 -2.90
CA GLY A 63 -12.70 -16.72 -2.87
C GLY A 63 -12.16 -17.40 -4.14
N ASP A 64 -11.88 -16.66 -5.22
CA ASP A 64 -11.22 -17.23 -6.39
C ASP A 64 -9.80 -17.71 -6.04
N ALA A 65 -9.38 -18.83 -6.64
CA ALA A 65 -8.00 -19.30 -6.52
C ALA A 65 -7.02 -18.27 -7.07
N CYS A 66 -5.91 -18.05 -6.37
CA CYS A 66 -4.88 -17.10 -6.81
C CYS A 66 -4.26 -17.55 -8.13
N ARG A 67 -4.44 -16.77 -9.17
CA ARG A 67 -3.84 -16.98 -10.50
C ARG A 67 -2.54 -16.21 -10.69
N GLY A 68 -2.26 -15.21 -9.87
CA GLY A 68 -1.07 -14.38 -9.96
C GLY A 68 -1.23 -13.03 -9.28
N LEU A 69 -0.24 -12.17 -9.50
CA LEU A 69 -0.16 -10.82 -8.98
C LEU A 69 -0.62 -9.82 -10.04
N TYR A 70 -1.47 -8.91 -9.66
CA TYR A 70 -1.86 -7.75 -10.46
C TYR A 70 -1.15 -6.51 -9.96
N VAL A 71 -0.62 -5.68 -10.87
CA VAL A 71 -0.01 -4.39 -10.55
C VAL A 71 -0.65 -3.33 -11.44
N VAL A 72 -1.08 -2.23 -10.83
CA VAL A 72 -1.68 -1.11 -11.57
C VAL A 72 -0.57 -0.32 -12.26
N GLU A 73 -0.55 -0.27 -13.59
CA GLU A 73 0.34 0.58 -14.37
C GLU A 73 -0.25 1.99 -14.52
N SER A 74 -1.55 2.07 -14.82
CA SER A 74 -2.32 3.32 -14.87
C SER A 74 -3.77 3.05 -14.54
N GLY A 75 -4.51 4.09 -14.14
CA GLY A 75 -5.88 3.98 -13.67
C GLY A 75 -5.99 3.59 -12.21
N ARG A 76 -7.17 3.10 -11.79
CA ARG A 76 -7.46 2.75 -10.40
C ARG A 76 -8.28 1.48 -10.27
N VAL A 77 -7.99 0.71 -9.22
CA VAL A 77 -8.65 -0.54 -8.89
C VAL A 77 -9.25 -0.44 -7.49
N ARG A 78 -10.55 -0.71 -7.37
CA ARG A 78 -11.27 -0.79 -6.11
C ARG A 78 -11.22 -2.22 -5.60
N ILE A 79 -10.77 -2.40 -4.36
CA ILE A 79 -10.77 -3.66 -3.63
C ILE A 79 -11.92 -3.62 -2.62
N TYR A 80 -12.82 -4.60 -2.66
CA TYR A 80 -14.02 -4.60 -1.84
C TYR A 80 -14.41 -6.01 -1.39
N ARG A 81 -15.19 -6.08 -0.33
CA ARG A 81 -15.87 -7.30 0.12
C ARG A 81 -17.38 -7.09 0.09
N THR A 82 -18.09 -8.14 -0.25
CA THR A 82 -19.55 -8.17 -0.17
C THR A 82 -19.94 -8.96 1.08
N SER A 83 -20.73 -8.35 1.95
CA SER A 83 -21.28 -9.01 3.13
C SER A 83 -22.40 -10.00 2.72
N PRO A 84 -22.79 -10.94 3.61
CA PRO A 84 -23.84 -11.92 3.30
C PRO A 84 -25.20 -11.30 2.94
N ASP A 85 -25.48 -10.09 3.41
CA ASP A 85 -26.69 -9.30 3.09
C ASP A 85 -26.54 -8.46 1.81
N GLY A 86 -25.45 -8.68 1.04
CA GLY A 86 -25.25 -8.08 -0.28
C GLY A 86 -24.66 -6.67 -0.27
N ARG A 87 -24.28 -6.11 0.89
CA ARG A 87 -23.66 -4.78 0.96
C ARG A 87 -22.19 -4.85 0.63
N GLU A 88 -21.72 -3.95 -0.24
CA GLU A 88 -20.31 -3.79 -0.55
C GLU A 88 -19.62 -2.89 0.46
N GLN A 89 -18.48 -3.34 0.97
CA GLN A 89 -17.54 -2.54 1.76
C GLN A 89 -16.26 -2.38 0.97
N VAL A 90 -15.95 -1.15 0.60
CA VAL A 90 -14.66 -0.80 -0.01
C VAL A 90 -13.58 -0.89 1.06
N LEU A 91 -12.54 -1.67 0.78
CA LEU A 91 -11.38 -1.85 1.65
C LEU A 91 -10.28 -0.85 1.26
N HIS A 92 -9.95 -0.81 -0.03
CA HIS A 92 -8.88 0.02 -0.58
C HIS A 92 -9.21 0.44 -2.01
N ILE A 93 -8.56 1.54 -2.46
CA ILE A 93 -8.46 1.92 -3.87
C ILE A 93 -6.97 2.01 -4.19
N GLU A 94 -6.50 1.16 -5.09
CA GLU A 94 -5.11 1.11 -5.50
C GLU A 94 -4.91 1.84 -6.83
N GLY A 95 -3.87 2.67 -6.88
CA GLY A 95 -3.46 3.43 -8.05
C GLY A 95 -2.16 2.93 -8.66
N PRO A 96 -1.55 3.71 -9.58
CA PRO A 96 -0.32 3.33 -10.27
C PRO A 96 0.82 2.94 -9.34
N GLY A 97 1.57 1.91 -9.71
CA GLY A 97 2.69 1.38 -8.93
C GLY A 97 2.29 0.53 -7.72
N ARG A 98 1.00 0.23 -7.54
CA ARG A 98 0.52 -0.58 -6.41
C ARG A 98 0.15 -1.98 -6.85
N ALA A 99 0.44 -2.95 -5.97
CA ALA A 99 0.01 -4.33 -6.15
C ALA A 99 -1.41 -4.53 -5.63
N VAL A 100 -2.14 -5.40 -6.30
CA VAL A 100 -3.50 -5.81 -5.91
C VAL A 100 -3.47 -7.28 -5.53
N ALA A 101 -3.79 -7.57 -4.27
CA ALA A 101 -3.89 -8.92 -3.72
C ALA A 101 -2.59 -9.74 -3.82
N GLU A 102 -1.49 -9.22 -3.30
CA GLU A 102 -0.18 -9.87 -3.31
C GLU A 102 -0.07 -11.10 -2.39
N LEU A 103 -0.82 -11.14 -1.28
CA LEU A 103 -0.68 -12.19 -0.26
C LEU A 103 -0.93 -13.60 -0.80
N PRO A 104 -2.01 -13.86 -1.56
CA PRO A 104 -2.28 -15.20 -2.08
C PRO A 104 -1.21 -15.76 -3.02
N LEU A 105 -0.37 -14.89 -3.58
CA LEU A 105 0.78 -15.33 -4.39
C LEU A 105 1.79 -16.13 -3.54
N PHE A 106 1.91 -15.79 -2.26
CA PHE A 106 2.92 -16.35 -1.35
C PHE A 106 2.38 -17.48 -0.48
N ASP A 107 1.16 -17.36 0.04
CA ASP A 107 0.56 -18.35 0.94
C ASP A 107 -0.27 -19.43 0.22
N GLY A 108 -0.51 -19.25 -1.08
CA GLY A 108 -1.30 -20.18 -1.89
C GLY A 108 -2.81 -20.11 -1.64
N GLY A 109 -3.26 -19.17 -0.81
CA GLY A 109 -4.67 -18.97 -0.51
C GLY A 109 -5.50 -18.45 -1.68
N ALA A 110 -6.80 -18.33 -1.46
CA ALA A 110 -7.72 -17.66 -2.36
C ALA A 110 -7.63 -16.14 -2.19
N TYR A 111 -8.12 -15.36 -3.17
CA TYR A 111 -8.23 -13.93 -3.03
C TYR A 111 -9.20 -13.55 -1.90
N PRO A 112 -8.77 -12.77 -0.90
CA PRO A 112 -9.59 -12.48 0.28
C PRO A 112 -10.71 -11.47 0.02
N ALA A 113 -10.65 -10.75 -1.09
CA ALA A 113 -11.57 -9.70 -1.51
C ALA A 113 -11.72 -9.73 -3.03
N ALA A 114 -12.71 -9.04 -3.57
CA ALA A 114 -12.87 -8.81 -5.00
C ALA A 114 -12.13 -7.54 -5.43
N ALA A 115 -11.72 -7.49 -6.71
CA ALA A 115 -11.06 -6.33 -7.31
C ALA A 115 -11.69 -5.97 -8.65
N ILE A 116 -12.03 -4.69 -8.84
CA ILE A 116 -12.66 -4.14 -10.03
C ILE A 116 -12.03 -2.79 -10.39
N THR A 117 -11.83 -2.55 -11.68
CA THR A 117 -11.38 -1.25 -12.17
C THR A 117 -12.49 -0.20 -12.06
N ILE A 118 -12.16 1.01 -11.61
CA ILE A 118 -13.13 2.12 -11.47
C ILE A 118 -12.92 3.23 -12.49
N GLU A 119 -12.02 3.02 -13.43
CA GLU A 119 -11.75 3.85 -14.61
C GLU A 119 -10.98 3.00 -15.63
N PRO A 120 -10.86 3.43 -16.91
CA PRO A 120 -10.00 2.76 -17.88
C PRO A 120 -8.58 2.63 -17.34
N SER A 121 -8.08 1.40 -17.28
CA SER A 121 -6.85 1.08 -16.55
C SER A 121 -5.93 0.20 -17.39
N ARG A 122 -4.63 0.29 -17.13
CA ARG A 122 -3.62 -0.64 -17.63
C ARG A 122 -3.08 -1.44 -16.46
N ILE A 123 -3.16 -2.77 -16.56
CA ILE A 123 -2.82 -3.71 -15.49
C ILE A 123 -1.74 -4.67 -15.97
N ALA A 124 -0.62 -4.71 -15.26
CA ALA A 124 0.38 -5.77 -15.41
C ALA A 124 -0.04 -6.97 -14.56
N PHE A 125 0.06 -8.15 -15.14
CA PHE A 125 -0.25 -9.42 -14.49
C PHE A 125 0.96 -10.34 -14.54
N LEU A 126 1.45 -10.76 -13.37
CA LEU A 126 2.47 -11.79 -13.21
C LEU A 126 1.78 -13.12 -12.87
N PRO A 127 1.72 -14.09 -13.78
CA PRO A 127 1.11 -15.40 -13.50
C PRO A 127 1.81 -16.09 -12.34
N ARG A 128 1.04 -16.74 -11.47
CA ARG A 128 1.57 -17.49 -10.31
C ARG A 128 2.61 -18.54 -10.73
N GLU A 129 2.32 -19.31 -11.79
CA GLU A 129 3.22 -20.35 -12.30
C GLU A 129 4.58 -19.76 -12.72
N GLN A 130 4.56 -18.57 -13.31
CA GLN A 130 5.78 -17.87 -13.75
C GLN A 130 6.58 -17.34 -12.57
N PHE A 131 5.92 -16.84 -11.52
CA PHE A 131 6.55 -16.47 -10.27
C PHE A 131 7.18 -17.69 -9.58
N GLU A 132 6.43 -18.79 -9.48
CA GLU A 132 6.90 -20.03 -8.86
C GLU A 132 8.09 -20.64 -9.62
N ALA A 133 8.13 -20.53 -10.95
CA ALA A 133 9.28 -20.98 -11.74
C ALA A 133 10.56 -20.22 -11.35
N VAL A 134 10.49 -18.88 -11.26
CA VAL A 134 11.63 -18.06 -10.82
C VAL A 134 12.04 -18.40 -9.39
N TYR A 135 11.09 -18.56 -8.51
CA TYR A 135 11.31 -18.91 -7.12
C TYR A 135 12.02 -20.27 -6.94
N ARG A 136 11.69 -21.28 -7.76
CA ARG A 136 12.35 -22.60 -7.73
C ARG A 136 13.77 -22.54 -8.28
N GLU A 137 14.01 -21.73 -9.31
CA GLU A 137 15.32 -21.57 -9.94
C GLU A 137 16.28 -20.73 -9.08
N HIS A 138 15.74 -19.85 -8.22
CA HIS A 138 16.47 -18.86 -7.44
C HIS A 138 16.04 -18.87 -5.96
N PRO A 139 16.61 -19.77 -5.13
CA PRO A 139 16.26 -19.86 -3.70
C PRO A 139 16.50 -18.57 -2.89
N ASP A 140 17.41 -17.70 -3.33
CA ASP A 140 17.68 -16.38 -2.78
C ASP A 140 16.46 -15.43 -2.86
N VAL A 141 15.59 -15.63 -3.86
CA VAL A 141 14.29 -14.94 -3.95
C VAL A 141 13.44 -15.19 -2.72
N ALA A 142 13.39 -16.45 -2.26
CA ALA A 142 12.66 -16.82 -1.05
C ALA A 142 13.18 -16.06 0.17
N GLN A 143 14.50 -16.01 0.34
CA GLN A 143 15.11 -15.32 1.47
C GLN A 143 14.82 -13.81 1.42
N ALA A 144 14.87 -13.18 0.24
CA ALA A 144 14.55 -11.77 0.08
C ALA A 144 13.08 -11.49 0.43
N ILE A 145 12.14 -12.33 -0.03
CA ILE A 145 10.72 -12.21 0.30
C ILE A 145 10.49 -12.41 1.79
N ILE A 146 11.10 -13.42 2.42
CA ILE A 146 11.00 -13.66 3.86
C ILE A 146 11.51 -12.44 4.64
N ARG A 147 12.62 -11.83 4.22
CA ARG A 147 13.14 -10.60 4.85
C ARG A 147 12.14 -9.44 4.72
N ALA A 148 11.56 -9.24 3.52
CA ALA A 148 10.57 -8.19 3.27
C ALA A 148 9.30 -8.40 4.11
N LEU A 149 8.78 -9.62 4.16
CA LEU A 149 7.64 -10.00 5.01
C LEU A 149 7.95 -9.82 6.50
N GLY A 150 9.14 -10.20 6.94
CA GLY A 150 9.60 -10.01 8.32
C GLY A 150 9.68 -8.51 8.71
N LYS A 151 10.15 -7.64 7.80
CA LYS A 151 10.12 -6.19 8.00
C LYS A 151 8.69 -5.66 8.10
N ARG A 152 7.80 -6.11 7.22
CA ARG A 152 6.39 -5.72 7.22
C ARG A 152 5.68 -6.18 8.50
N LEU A 153 5.92 -7.41 8.94
CA LEU A 153 5.37 -7.93 10.20
C LEU A 153 5.84 -7.12 11.41
N ARG A 154 7.13 -6.81 11.51
CA ARG A 154 7.65 -5.95 12.59
C ARG A 154 6.98 -4.58 12.58
N HIS A 155 6.79 -3.98 11.40
CA HIS A 155 6.07 -2.70 11.28
C HIS A 155 4.62 -2.81 11.79
N LEU A 156 3.90 -3.88 11.45
CA LEU A 156 2.53 -4.12 11.92
C LEU A 156 2.47 -4.33 13.44
N VAL A 157 3.42 -5.08 14.03
CA VAL A 157 3.53 -5.25 15.48
C VAL A 157 3.74 -3.90 16.16
N GLN A 158 4.68 -3.07 15.67
CA GLN A 158 4.91 -1.72 16.20
C GLN A 158 3.66 -0.83 16.09
N LEU A 159 2.93 -0.93 14.97
CA LEU A 159 1.67 -0.20 14.79
C LEU A 159 0.63 -0.67 15.82
N THR A 160 0.50 -1.98 16.03
CA THR A 160 -0.45 -2.56 17.01
C THR A 160 -0.12 -2.10 18.44
N GLU A 161 1.16 -2.15 18.83
CA GLU A 161 1.61 -1.62 20.12
C GLU A 161 1.30 -0.12 20.27
N THR A 162 1.55 0.65 19.20
CA THR A 162 1.27 2.08 19.17
C THR A 162 -0.23 2.37 19.31
N LEU A 163 -1.08 1.58 18.61
CA LEU A 163 -2.54 1.69 18.71
C LEU A 163 -3.06 1.33 20.11
N ALA A 164 -2.46 0.34 20.74
CA ALA A 164 -2.88 -0.14 22.07
C ALA A 164 -2.48 0.80 23.22
N PHE A 165 -1.35 1.50 23.09
CA PHE A 165 -0.73 2.20 24.23
C PHE A 165 -0.58 3.72 24.04
N ARG A 166 -0.97 4.31 22.92
CA ARG A 166 -0.78 5.76 22.66
C ARG A 166 -2.04 6.42 22.13
N ASP A 167 -2.27 7.67 22.56
CA ASP A 167 -3.32 8.50 21.97
C ASP A 167 -2.98 8.91 20.52
N VAL A 168 -3.98 9.40 19.78
CA VAL A 168 -3.82 9.78 18.36
C VAL A 168 -2.77 10.89 18.19
N ALA A 169 -2.68 11.83 19.13
CA ALA A 169 -1.69 12.92 19.06
C ALA A 169 -0.26 12.40 19.27
N ALA A 170 -0.06 11.40 20.14
CA ALA A 170 1.25 10.76 20.33
C ALA A 170 1.66 9.93 19.10
N ARG A 171 0.72 9.23 18.45
CA ARG A 171 0.98 8.49 17.21
C ARG A 171 1.36 9.43 16.07
N LEU A 172 0.62 10.54 15.94
CA LEU A 172 0.92 11.56 14.93
C LEU A 172 2.27 12.21 15.20
N ALA A 173 2.58 12.57 16.46
CA ALA A 173 3.88 13.13 16.83
C ALA A 173 5.05 12.18 16.49
N MET A 174 4.87 10.88 16.68
CA MET A 174 5.87 9.87 16.32
C MET A 174 6.09 9.82 14.79
N LEU A 175 5.01 9.84 14.00
CA LEU A 175 5.09 9.84 12.54
C LEU A 175 5.79 11.11 12.03
N LEU A 176 5.38 12.29 12.52
CA LEU A 176 5.98 13.57 12.13
C LEU A 176 7.47 13.67 12.52
N ALA A 177 7.86 13.15 13.71
CA ALA A 177 9.25 13.08 14.10
C ALA A 177 10.08 12.18 13.17
N SER A 178 9.55 11.04 12.78
CA SER A 178 10.19 10.15 11.79
C SER A 178 10.34 10.79 10.41
N TYR A 179 9.37 11.58 9.98
CA TYR A 179 9.46 12.33 8.72
C TYR A 179 10.50 13.44 8.81
N ALA A 180 10.50 14.20 9.92
CA ALA A 180 11.49 15.27 10.15
C ALA A 180 12.93 14.75 10.11
N GLU A 181 13.19 13.57 10.65
CA GLU A 181 14.51 12.93 10.64
C GLU A 181 14.97 12.50 9.23
N ARG A 182 14.04 12.14 8.37
CA ARG A 182 14.36 11.61 7.03
C ARG A 182 14.30 12.65 5.92
N LEU A 183 13.41 13.61 6.05
CA LEU A 183 13.02 14.52 4.97
C LEU A 183 13.05 16.00 5.39
N GLY A 184 13.26 16.27 6.69
CA GLY A 184 13.23 17.62 7.23
C GLY A 184 14.49 18.42 6.87
N GLU A 185 14.30 19.72 6.63
CA GLU A 185 15.35 20.69 6.38
C GLU A 185 15.62 21.46 7.68
N PRO A 186 16.84 21.35 8.28
CA PRO A 186 17.20 22.10 9.47
C PRO A 186 17.25 23.61 9.17
N THR A 187 16.66 24.43 10.06
CA THR A 187 16.70 25.90 10.02
C THR A 187 17.02 26.46 11.41
N ASP A 188 17.31 27.74 11.51
CA ASP A 188 17.54 28.41 12.81
C ASP A 188 16.28 28.39 13.72
N ALA A 189 15.09 28.21 13.13
CA ALA A 189 13.81 28.17 13.83
C ALA A 189 13.29 26.74 14.10
N GLY A 190 14.08 25.71 13.82
CA GLY A 190 13.71 24.31 13.96
C GLY A 190 13.84 23.52 12.66
N ILE A 191 13.04 22.46 12.49
CA ILE A 191 13.04 21.63 11.30
C ILE A 191 11.80 21.94 10.46
N GLU A 192 12.00 22.33 9.21
CA GLU A 192 10.93 22.50 8.24
C GLU A 192 10.71 21.21 7.43
N LEU A 193 9.45 20.84 7.25
CA LEU A 193 9.04 19.60 6.62
C LEU A 193 7.88 19.85 5.66
N ALA A 194 8.07 19.54 4.38
CA ALA A 194 6.97 19.39 3.43
C ALA A 194 6.32 18.03 3.67
N LEU A 195 5.05 18.03 4.08
CA LEU A 195 4.37 16.77 4.42
C LEU A 195 4.14 15.91 3.17
N GLY A 196 3.81 16.53 2.03
CA GLY A 196 3.50 15.81 0.78
C GLY A 196 2.40 14.76 0.95
N ARG A 197 1.57 14.91 2.01
CA ARG A 197 0.56 13.94 2.43
C ARG A 197 -0.71 14.66 2.87
N THR A 198 -1.84 14.12 2.46
CA THR A 198 -3.15 14.56 2.93
C THR A 198 -3.41 14.04 4.35
N GLN A 199 -4.36 14.66 5.06
CA GLN A 199 -4.80 14.13 6.37
C GLN A 199 -5.42 12.74 6.27
N GLU A 200 -5.98 12.40 5.12
CA GLU A 200 -6.49 11.05 4.83
C GLU A 200 -5.33 10.04 4.81
N GLU A 201 -4.27 10.31 4.07
CA GLU A 201 -3.09 9.44 4.00
C GLU A 201 -2.40 9.30 5.35
N LEU A 202 -2.25 10.40 6.10
CA LEU A 202 -1.74 10.36 7.47
C LEU A 202 -2.62 9.50 8.39
N SER A 203 -3.94 9.54 8.20
CA SER A 203 -4.86 8.74 9.01
C SER A 203 -4.71 7.24 8.77
N LEU A 204 -4.48 6.85 7.52
CA LEU A 204 -4.19 5.46 7.15
C LEU A 204 -2.85 4.99 7.77
N GLU A 205 -1.82 5.83 7.74
CA GLU A 205 -0.50 5.49 8.26
C GLU A 205 -0.49 5.30 9.79
N ILE A 206 -1.29 6.07 10.54
CA ILE A 206 -1.37 5.93 12.00
C ILE A 206 -2.58 5.14 12.49
N GLY A 207 -3.35 4.53 11.58
CA GLY A 207 -4.47 3.65 11.91
C GLY A 207 -5.59 4.37 12.66
N THR A 208 -6.13 5.47 12.10
CA THR A 208 -7.22 6.24 12.72
C THR A 208 -8.12 6.89 11.68
N ALA A 209 -9.17 7.60 12.08
CA ALA A 209 -10.02 8.38 11.18
C ALA A 209 -9.39 9.75 10.88
N ARG A 210 -9.66 10.31 9.69
CA ARG A 210 -9.19 11.62 9.22
C ARG A 210 -9.51 12.75 10.22
N GLU A 211 -10.73 12.74 10.80
CA GLU A 211 -11.17 13.74 11.79
C GLU A 211 -10.30 13.69 13.06
N SER A 212 -9.81 12.50 13.42
CA SER A 212 -8.93 12.32 14.58
C SER A 212 -7.54 12.87 14.32
N VAL A 213 -7.01 12.72 13.08
CA VAL A 213 -5.77 13.37 12.64
C VAL A 213 -5.93 14.89 12.69
N SER A 214 -7.03 15.44 12.17
CA SER A 214 -7.32 16.88 12.20
C SER A 214 -7.32 17.43 13.63
N ARG A 215 -7.93 16.72 14.59
CA ARG A 215 -7.91 17.09 16.01
C ARG A 215 -6.51 17.02 16.60
N ALA A 216 -5.76 15.95 16.30
CA ALA A 216 -4.40 15.77 16.77
C ALA A 216 -3.44 16.85 16.24
N MET A 217 -3.52 17.21 14.95
CA MET A 217 -2.76 18.31 14.36
C MET A 217 -3.02 19.64 15.10
N ARG A 218 -4.29 19.94 15.36
CA ARG A 218 -4.68 21.14 16.13
C ARG A 218 -4.15 21.11 17.57
N GLN A 219 -4.12 19.93 18.19
CA GLN A 219 -3.57 19.74 19.53
C GLN A 219 -2.07 19.99 19.55
N LEU A 220 -1.30 19.37 18.65
CA LEU A 220 0.15 19.56 18.53
C LEU A 220 0.51 21.02 18.22
N LYS A 221 -0.28 21.69 17.38
CA LYS A 221 -0.12 23.12 17.09
C LYS A 221 -0.36 23.98 18.33
N ARG A 222 -1.44 23.74 19.07
CA ARG A 222 -1.75 24.50 20.31
C ARG A 222 -0.70 24.32 21.39
N SER A 223 -0.04 23.17 21.45
CA SER A 223 1.06 22.91 22.40
C SER A 223 2.43 23.37 21.86
N GLY A 224 2.50 24.09 20.74
CA GLY A 224 3.75 24.61 20.19
C GLY A 224 4.72 23.55 19.67
N LEU A 225 4.27 22.31 19.51
CA LEU A 225 5.10 21.21 19.03
C LEU A 225 5.28 21.21 17.51
N ILE A 226 4.32 21.83 16.81
CA ILE A 226 4.38 22.07 15.36
C ILE A 226 3.79 23.46 15.06
N GLU A 227 4.24 24.05 13.96
CA GLU A 227 3.68 25.26 13.35
C GLU A 227 3.26 24.95 11.93
N THR A 228 2.12 25.49 11.48
CA THR A 228 1.69 25.40 10.07
C THR A 228 2.30 26.55 9.31
N MET A 229 2.88 26.23 8.15
CA MET A 229 3.40 27.19 7.17
C MET A 229 2.48 27.24 5.95
N ASP A 230 2.86 27.99 4.94
CA ASP A 230 2.11 28.05 3.68
C ASP A 230 2.16 26.70 2.95
N GLY A 231 1.05 26.35 2.32
CA GLY A 231 0.89 25.08 1.62
C GLY A 231 0.75 23.87 2.55
N ASP A 232 1.47 22.82 2.25
CA ASP A 232 1.50 21.56 3.01
C ASP A 232 2.71 21.46 3.96
N ARG A 233 3.40 22.57 4.22
CA ARG A 233 4.60 22.62 5.07
C ARG A 233 4.24 22.81 6.54
N ILE A 234 5.03 22.16 7.39
CA ILE A 234 5.04 22.39 8.84
C ILE A 234 6.46 22.70 9.30
N ARG A 235 6.56 23.43 10.41
CA ARG A 235 7.81 23.57 11.16
C ARG A 235 7.67 22.86 12.49
N ILE A 236 8.73 22.17 12.90
CA ILE A 236 8.90 21.52 14.19
C ILE A 236 9.96 22.31 14.95
N PRO A 237 9.59 23.21 15.89
CA PRO A 237 10.54 24.06 16.60
C PRO A 237 11.56 23.27 17.41
N ASP A 238 11.12 22.18 18.04
CA ASP A 238 11.96 21.29 18.85
C ASP A 238 11.58 19.82 18.60
N LEU A 239 12.46 19.09 17.90
CA LEU A 239 12.27 17.67 17.61
C LEU A 239 12.32 16.82 18.90
N GLY A 240 13.10 17.24 19.91
CA GLY A 240 13.20 16.54 21.19
C GLY A 240 11.87 16.58 21.95
N LEU A 241 11.21 17.73 22.01
CA LEU A 241 9.89 17.88 22.61
C LEU A 241 8.83 17.10 21.85
N LEU A 242 8.86 17.10 20.51
CA LEU A 242 7.94 16.30 19.70
C LEU A 242 8.14 14.79 19.97
N ARG A 243 9.38 14.31 20.07
CA ARG A 243 9.70 12.93 20.47
C ARG A 243 9.23 12.60 21.90
N ALA A 244 9.37 13.53 22.84
CA ALA A 244 8.88 13.36 24.19
C ALA A 244 7.35 13.17 24.20
N ARG A 245 6.61 14.01 23.43
CA ARG A 245 5.16 13.85 23.25
C ARG A 245 4.79 12.52 22.61
N ALA A 246 5.59 12.05 21.64
CA ALA A 246 5.41 10.75 20.99
C ALA A 246 5.55 9.57 21.96
N ARG A 247 6.35 9.71 23.04
CA ARG A 247 6.57 8.67 24.07
C ARG A 247 5.58 8.74 25.24
N ALA A 248 4.83 9.83 25.39
CA ALA A 248 3.90 10.01 26.49
C ALA A 248 2.79 8.93 26.45
N ARG A 249 2.52 8.31 27.60
CA ARG A 249 1.35 7.44 27.80
C ARG A 249 0.09 8.31 27.90
N PRO A 250 -1.08 7.82 27.45
CA PRO A 250 -2.34 8.49 27.74
C PRO A 250 -2.51 8.60 29.27
N ALA A 251 -3.00 9.75 29.71
CA ALA A 251 -3.34 10.00 31.13
C ALA A 251 -4.59 9.21 31.51
#